data_c4afc064df7d2f734890c22b9050efa0
#
_entry.id   c4afc064df7d2f734890c22b9050efa0
#
_cell.length_a   1.000
_cell.length_b   1.000
_cell.length_c   1.000
_cell.angle_alpha   90.00
_cell.angle_beta   90.00
_cell.angle_gamma   90.00
#
_symmetry.space_group_name_H-M   'P 1'
#
loop_
_entity.id
_entity.type
_entity.pdbx_description
1 polymer ?
#
loop_
_entity_poly.entity_id
_entity_poly.type
_entity_poly.pdbx_seq_one_letter_code
_entity_poly.pdbx_strand_id
1 'polypeptide(L)'
;MMVAKYVKRMMGGAIASIVVLGGAMAAAPAHADVGDGLKVARSNACMGCHAVDRKLVGPSFQQIAERYKSDQQAVPKLAKKVKDGGSGVWGAIPMPAHPRMSDADVRSVVQWVLAGAPSK
;
A
#
# COMPACT_ATOMS: atom_id res chain seq x y z
N MET A 1 -54.98 68.57 3.96
CA MET A 1 -54.00 68.74 5.03
C MET A 1 -53.01 67.57 4.96
N MET A 2 -51.87 67.81 4.50
CA MET A 2 -50.59 67.74 5.20
C MET A 2 -50.40 66.36 5.86
N VAL A 3 -49.38 65.65 5.79
CA VAL A 3 -47.93 65.95 5.68
C VAL A 3 -47.18 64.70 5.30
N ALA A 4 -46.31 64.83 4.44
CA ALA A 4 -44.87 64.64 4.62
C ALA A 4 -44.38 63.20 4.74
N LYS A 5 -43.72 62.79 3.71
CA LYS A 5 -42.27 62.64 3.69
C LYS A 5 -41.74 61.81 4.86
N TYR A 6 -41.32 60.63 4.57
CA TYR A 6 -39.92 60.28 4.98
C TYR A 6 -39.37 59.16 4.08
N VAL A 7 -38.54 59.56 3.20
CA VAL A 7 -37.54 58.70 2.57
C VAL A 7 -36.56 58.26 3.66
N LYS A 8 -36.46 56.98 3.89
CA LYS A 8 -35.33 56.48 4.65
C LYS A 8 -34.60 55.43 3.82
N ARG A 9 -33.63 55.96 3.19
CA ARG A 9 -32.46 55.29 2.67
C ARG A 9 -31.94 54.32 3.70
N MET A 10 -31.97 53.05 3.47
CA MET A 10 -31.13 52.10 4.22
C MET A 10 -30.22 51.37 3.25
N MET A 11 -29.03 51.75 3.44
CA MET A 11 -27.81 51.28 2.80
C MET A 11 -27.69 49.77 2.89
N GLY A 12 -27.20 49.25 1.78
CA GLY A 12 -26.86 47.85 1.64
C GLY A 12 -25.82 47.38 2.63
N GLY A 13 -26.11 46.23 3.19
CA GLY A 13 -25.12 45.38 3.84
C GLY A 13 -24.83 44.26 2.90
N ALA A 14 -23.75 44.40 2.16
CA ALA A 14 -23.17 43.27 1.41
C ALA A 14 -22.54 42.31 2.42
N ILE A 15 -23.25 41.24 2.71
CA ILE A 15 -22.66 40.13 3.46
C ILE A 15 -21.82 39.33 2.46
N ALA A 16 -20.53 39.54 2.48
CA ALA A 16 -19.58 38.72 1.75
C ALA A 16 -19.55 37.34 2.39
N SER A 17 -20.24 36.39 1.77
CA SER A 17 -20.10 34.97 2.14
C SER A 17 -18.73 34.50 1.72
N ILE A 18 -17.84 34.36 2.68
CA ILE A 18 -16.56 33.69 2.48
C ILE A 18 -16.85 32.19 2.39
N VAL A 19 -16.91 31.68 1.16
CA VAL A 19 -16.91 30.24 0.91
C VAL A 19 -15.48 29.74 1.14
N VAL A 20 -15.23 29.20 2.33
CA VAL A 20 -14.01 28.46 2.59
C VAL A 20 -14.13 27.12 1.84
N LEU A 21 -13.57 27.04 0.63
CA LEU A 21 -13.33 25.75 -0.02
C LEU A 21 -12.29 25.01 0.81
N GLY A 22 -12.77 24.17 1.73
CA GLY A 22 -11.94 23.17 2.37
C GLY A 22 -11.53 22.16 1.33
N GLY A 23 -10.35 22.34 0.72
CA GLY A 23 -9.73 21.33 -0.12
C GLY A 23 -9.42 20.10 0.74
N ALA A 24 -10.21 19.04 0.61
CA ALA A 24 -9.84 17.75 1.12
C ALA A 24 -8.62 17.29 0.30
N MET A 25 -7.43 17.44 0.87
CA MET A 25 -6.25 16.76 0.37
C MET A 25 -6.49 15.27 0.58
N ALA A 26 -6.96 14.59 -0.46
CA ALA A 26 -6.91 13.15 -0.52
C ALA A 26 -5.42 12.77 -0.48
N ALA A 27 -4.98 12.21 0.65
CA ALA A 27 -3.68 11.58 0.73
C ALA A 27 -3.68 10.43 -0.29
N ALA A 28 -2.92 10.59 -1.36
CA ALA A 28 -2.69 9.50 -2.29
C ALA A 28 -2.08 8.34 -1.48
N PRO A 29 -2.54 7.09 -1.69
CA PRO A 29 -1.91 5.96 -1.06
C PRO A 29 -0.43 5.97 -1.46
N ALA A 30 0.46 5.94 -0.46
CA ALA A 30 1.88 5.76 -0.71
C ALA A 30 2.05 4.41 -1.41
N HIS A 31 2.25 4.44 -2.72
CA HIS A 31 2.66 3.25 -3.45
C HIS A 31 4.05 2.90 -2.91
N ALA A 32 4.16 1.76 -2.20
CA ALA A 32 5.47 1.20 -1.92
C ALA A 32 6.18 1.02 -3.26
N ASP A 33 7.35 1.61 -3.39
CA ASP A 33 8.09 1.54 -4.64
C ASP A 33 8.48 0.08 -4.88
N VAL A 34 8.02 -0.46 -6.01
CA VAL A 34 8.33 -1.85 -6.40
C VAL A 34 9.84 -2.08 -6.46
N GLY A 35 10.62 -1.04 -6.73
CA GLY A 35 12.08 -1.08 -6.69
C GLY A 35 12.68 -1.37 -5.30
N ASP A 36 12.02 -0.97 -4.24
CA ASP A 36 12.48 -1.24 -2.88
C ASP A 36 12.30 -2.71 -2.48
N GLY A 37 11.34 -3.41 -3.04
CA GLY A 37 11.08 -4.82 -2.73
C GLY A 37 12.26 -5.74 -3.00
N LEU A 38 12.98 -5.54 -4.10
CA LEU A 38 14.19 -6.31 -4.40
C LEU A 38 15.30 -6.04 -3.38
N LYS A 39 15.48 -4.78 -2.99
CA LYS A 39 16.45 -4.40 -1.96
C LYS A 39 16.11 -5.05 -0.62
N VAL A 40 14.84 -4.98 -0.23
CA VAL A 40 14.34 -5.62 1.00
C VAL A 40 14.57 -7.14 0.96
N ALA A 41 14.26 -7.80 -0.16
CA ALA A 41 14.49 -9.24 -0.32
C ALA A 41 15.95 -9.62 -0.14
N ARG A 42 16.87 -8.84 -0.71
CA ARG A 42 18.31 -9.07 -0.55
C ARG A 42 18.80 -8.85 0.87
N SER A 43 18.35 -7.78 1.51
CA SER A 43 18.76 -7.41 2.87
C SER A 43 18.25 -8.38 3.95
N ASN A 44 17.20 -9.13 3.67
CA ASN A 44 16.56 -10.05 4.62
C ASN A 44 16.76 -11.53 4.26
N ALA A 45 17.78 -11.84 3.49
CA ALA A 45 18.17 -13.20 3.11
C ALA A 45 17.10 -14.03 2.37
N CYS A 46 16.08 -13.39 1.79
CA CYS A 46 15.03 -14.08 1.03
C CYS A 46 15.64 -14.87 -0.15
N MET A 47 16.68 -14.33 -0.77
CA MET A 47 17.36 -14.93 -1.92
C MET A 47 18.15 -16.20 -1.59
N GLY A 48 18.31 -16.54 -0.32
CA GLY A 48 18.92 -17.79 0.11
C GLY A 48 18.03 -19.02 -0.13
N CYS A 49 16.70 -18.81 -0.12
CA CYS A 49 15.72 -19.87 -0.28
C CYS A 49 14.80 -19.68 -1.49
N HIS A 50 14.72 -18.47 -2.01
CA HIS A 50 13.90 -18.14 -3.18
C HIS A 50 14.78 -17.56 -4.30
N ALA A 51 14.49 -17.94 -5.53
CA ALA A 51 14.97 -17.23 -6.72
C ALA A 51 13.80 -16.54 -7.42
N VAL A 52 14.10 -15.66 -8.37
CA VAL A 52 13.06 -14.95 -9.13
C VAL A 52 12.26 -15.93 -10.00
N ASP A 53 12.94 -16.79 -10.73
CA ASP A 53 12.41 -17.57 -11.84
C ASP A 53 12.48 -19.09 -11.66
N ARG A 54 13.12 -19.58 -10.62
CA ARG A 54 13.27 -21.03 -10.38
C ARG A 54 13.09 -21.39 -8.91
N LYS A 55 12.62 -22.60 -8.69
CA LYS A 55 12.53 -23.20 -7.36
C LYS A 55 13.93 -23.47 -6.81
N LEU A 56 14.13 -23.07 -5.56
CA LEU A 56 15.26 -23.47 -4.71
C LEU A 56 14.74 -24.29 -3.52
N VAL A 57 15.03 -23.87 -2.30
CA VAL A 57 14.43 -24.42 -1.08
C VAL A 57 12.93 -24.11 -1.04
N GLY A 58 12.57 -22.86 -1.32
CA GLY A 58 11.19 -22.39 -1.48
C GLY A 58 10.80 -22.21 -2.95
N PRO A 59 9.52 -21.87 -3.20
CA PRO A 59 9.05 -21.56 -4.55
C PRO A 59 9.76 -20.34 -5.13
N SER A 60 9.80 -20.22 -6.46
CA SER A 60 10.24 -18.98 -7.08
C SER A 60 9.27 -17.83 -6.78
N PHE A 61 9.73 -16.62 -6.82
CA PHE A 61 8.87 -15.45 -6.66
C PHE A 61 7.82 -15.37 -7.76
N GLN A 62 8.15 -15.78 -8.98
CA GLN A 62 7.20 -15.84 -10.10
C GLN A 62 6.11 -16.91 -9.87
N GLN A 63 6.45 -18.06 -9.30
CA GLN A 63 5.46 -19.07 -8.91
C GLN A 63 4.49 -18.54 -7.84
N ILE A 64 5.01 -17.77 -6.89
CA ILE A 64 4.17 -17.12 -5.86
C ILE A 64 3.23 -16.11 -6.52
N ALA A 65 3.75 -15.23 -7.38
CA ALA A 65 2.95 -14.25 -8.10
C ALA A 65 1.82 -14.93 -8.90
N GLU A 66 2.14 -15.98 -9.63
CA GLU A 66 1.15 -16.74 -10.42
C GLU A 66 0.06 -17.37 -9.55
N ARG A 67 0.45 -17.97 -8.43
CA ARG A 67 -0.51 -18.62 -7.51
C ARG A 67 -1.49 -17.62 -6.91
N TYR A 68 -1.05 -16.42 -6.60
CA TYR A 68 -1.84 -15.42 -5.90
C TYR A 68 -2.41 -14.31 -6.79
N LYS A 69 -2.24 -14.40 -8.11
CA LYS A 69 -2.65 -13.34 -9.06
C LYS A 69 -4.12 -12.94 -9.00
N SER A 70 -4.99 -13.86 -8.63
CA SER A 70 -6.44 -13.63 -8.52
C SER A 70 -6.94 -13.52 -7.08
N ASP A 71 -6.04 -13.60 -6.10
CA ASP A 71 -6.40 -13.54 -4.70
C ASP A 71 -6.36 -12.09 -4.19
N GLN A 72 -7.51 -11.50 -3.97
CA GLN A 72 -7.63 -10.14 -3.43
C GLN A 72 -7.04 -9.99 -2.02
N GLN A 73 -6.84 -11.11 -1.32
CA GLN A 73 -6.23 -11.15 0.00
C GLN A 73 -4.75 -11.55 -0.03
N ALA A 74 -4.13 -11.54 -1.21
CA ALA A 74 -2.73 -11.96 -1.38
C ALA A 74 -1.78 -11.16 -0.49
N VAL A 75 -1.89 -9.83 -0.48
CA VAL A 75 -0.99 -8.97 0.31
C VAL A 75 -1.05 -9.29 1.80
N PRO A 76 -2.17 -9.27 2.50
CA PRO A 76 -2.20 -9.60 3.93
C PRO A 76 -1.82 -11.05 4.21
N LYS A 77 -2.19 -12.01 3.37
CA LYS A 77 -1.80 -13.43 3.53
C LYS A 77 -0.28 -13.61 3.45
N LEU A 78 0.34 -13.04 2.44
CA LEU A 78 1.78 -13.15 2.24
C LEU A 78 2.57 -12.32 3.27
N ALA A 79 2.06 -11.16 3.68
CA ALA A 79 2.64 -10.39 4.77
C ALA A 79 2.66 -11.20 6.08
N LYS A 80 1.56 -11.86 6.42
CA LYS A 80 1.51 -12.77 7.57
C LYS A 80 2.50 -13.93 7.41
N LYS A 81 2.59 -14.52 6.24
CA LYS A 81 3.54 -15.61 5.96
C LYS A 81 5.00 -15.17 6.17
N VAL A 82 5.38 -13.97 5.73
CA VAL A 82 6.73 -13.44 5.96
C VAL A 82 6.99 -13.23 7.44
N LYS A 83 6.06 -12.66 8.18
CA LYS A 83 6.21 -12.40 9.62
C LYS A 83 6.31 -13.69 10.43
N ASP A 84 5.42 -14.62 10.18
CA ASP A 84 5.21 -15.82 11.01
C ASP A 84 5.97 -17.05 10.49
N GLY A 85 6.30 -17.06 9.20
CA GLY A 85 6.87 -18.24 8.55
C GLY A 85 5.89 -19.39 8.44
N GLY A 86 6.41 -20.62 8.39
CA GLY A 86 5.62 -21.84 8.39
C GLY A 86 5.71 -22.62 7.08
N SER A 87 4.99 -23.77 7.05
CA SER A 87 5.02 -24.73 5.94
C SER A 87 3.60 -25.10 5.49
N GLY A 88 3.48 -25.97 4.51
CA GLY A 88 2.24 -26.59 4.07
C GLY A 88 1.73 -26.10 2.73
N VAL A 89 1.75 -24.81 2.45
CA VAL A 89 1.27 -24.27 1.15
C VAL A 89 2.11 -24.73 -0.04
N TRP A 90 3.42 -24.81 0.17
CA TRP A 90 4.42 -25.18 -0.85
C TRP A 90 5.20 -26.46 -0.51
N GLY A 91 4.74 -27.22 0.48
CA GLY A 91 5.38 -28.43 0.95
C GLY A 91 5.75 -28.40 2.41
N ALA A 92 6.54 -29.40 2.84
CA ALA A 92 6.85 -29.60 4.26
C ALA A 92 7.99 -28.75 4.79
N ILE A 93 8.84 -28.22 3.93
CA ILE A 93 9.99 -27.40 4.37
C ILE A 93 9.49 -26.05 4.85
N PRO A 94 9.76 -25.68 6.13
CA PRO A 94 9.24 -24.42 6.65
C PRO A 94 10.00 -23.22 6.16
N MET A 95 9.30 -22.15 5.85
CA MET A 95 9.88 -20.81 5.67
C MET A 95 10.19 -20.24 7.07
N PRO A 96 11.38 -19.70 7.32
CA PRO A 96 11.69 -19.01 8.56
C PRO A 96 10.81 -17.78 8.76
N ALA A 97 10.47 -17.49 10.02
CA ALA A 97 9.77 -16.26 10.37
C ALA A 97 10.70 -15.04 10.33
N HIS A 98 10.16 -13.88 9.98
CA HIS A 98 10.86 -12.60 9.98
C HIS A 98 10.17 -11.58 10.90
N PRO A 99 10.05 -11.84 12.21
CA PRO A 99 9.24 -11.02 13.12
C PRO A 99 9.78 -9.60 13.31
N ARG A 100 11.07 -9.37 13.03
CA ARG A 100 11.73 -8.06 13.18
C ARG A 100 11.66 -7.17 11.96
N MET A 101 11.22 -7.69 10.80
CA MET A 101 10.97 -6.83 9.64
C MET A 101 9.87 -5.83 9.94
N SER A 102 10.06 -4.58 9.51
CA SER A 102 9.00 -3.57 9.60
C SER A 102 7.81 -3.95 8.71
N ASP A 103 6.62 -3.50 9.07
CA ASP A 103 5.43 -3.74 8.24
C ASP A 103 5.55 -3.07 6.87
N ALA A 104 6.28 -1.95 6.78
CA ALA A 104 6.57 -1.29 5.52
C ALA A 104 7.46 -2.16 4.61
N ASP A 105 8.54 -2.72 5.15
CA ASP A 105 9.43 -3.62 4.39
C ASP A 105 8.72 -4.90 3.97
N VAL A 106 7.94 -5.50 4.87
CA VAL A 106 7.12 -6.68 4.55
C VAL A 106 6.16 -6.38 3.41
N ARG A 107 5.47 -5.26 3.47
CA ARG A 107 4.56 -4.84 2.39
C ARG A 107 5.30 -4.60 1.09
N SER A 108 6.43 -3.93 1.14
CA SER A 108 7.26 -3.63 -0.03
C SER A 108 7.71 -4.91 -0.74
N VAL A 109 8.27 -5.87 -0.01
CA VAL A 109 8.72 -7.13 -0.61
C VAL A 109 7.56 -7.97 -1.14
N VAL A 110 6.43 -8.03 -0.44
CA VAL A 110 5.24 -8.77 -0.89
C VAL A 110 4.67 -8.16 -2.18
N GLN A 111 4.56 -6.85 -2.26
CA GLN A 111 4.09 -6.18 -3.48
C GLN A 111 5.04 -6.38 -4.66
N TRP A 112 6.35 -6.33 -4.40
CA TRP A 112 7.35 -6.64 -5.43
C TRP A 112 7.22 -8.08 -5.94
N VAL A 113 7.06 -9.07 -5.05
CA VAL A 113 6.83 -10.48 -5.43
C VAL A 113 5.58 -10.61 -6.28
N LEU A 114 4.45 -10.01 -5.84
CA LEU A 114 3.18 -10.08 -6.57
C LEU A 114 3.21 -9.36 -7.92
N ALA A 115 4.10 -8.40 -8.10
CA ALA A 115 4.36 -7.77 -9.39
C ALA A 115 5.19 -8.62 -10.36
N GLY A 116 5.57 -9.84 -9.97
CA GLY A 116 6.40 -10.75 -10.74
C GLY A 116 7.89 -10.66 -10.46
N ALA A 117 8.27 -10.02 -9.35
CA ALA A 117 9.64 -9.86 -8.89
C ALA A 117 10.59 -9.24 -9.96
N PRO A 118 10.26 -8.07 -10.50
CA PRO A 118 11.07 -7.43 -11.55
C PRO A 118 12.47 -7.10 -11.06
N SER A 119 13.45 -7.08 -11.99
CA SER A 119 14.85 -6.80 -11.69
C SER A 119 15.17 -5.30 -11.48
N LYS A 120 14.21 -4.44 -11.80
CA LYS A 120 14.29 -2.97 -11.65
C LYS A 120 13.02 -2.42 -11.04
#